data_27132c0775f471a8e3830c3836e071ff
#
_entry.id   27132c0775f471a8e3830c3836e071ff
#
_cell.length_a   1.000
_cell.length_b   1.000
_cell.length_c   1.000
_cell.angle_alpha   90.00
_cell.angle_beta   90.00
_cell.angle_gamma   90.00
#
_symmetry.space_group_name_H-M   'P 1'
#
loop_
_entity.id
_entity.type
_entity.pdbx_description
1 polymer ?
#
loop_
_entity_poly.entity_id
_entity_poly.type
_entity_poly.pdbx_seq_one_letter_code
_entity_poly.pdbx_strand_id
1 'polypeptide(L)'
;MSADLRDGVLRVLIPGHFSPREERHWVDRMVEKMAAKYPSDPIPEDLPLPALRERAAGLARRYLDGSGVPSAIMWVTNQTTRWASATPAHRTIRLSHRLQGMPDWVVDYVILHEMAHLIEPSHSAAFWRLLAAYPRTETAKAFLDGASFASRRWSRDGQPAAQGPEDPAPAP
;
A
#
# COMPACT_ATOMS: atom_id res chain seq x y z
N MET A 1 1.32 -6.62 -27.45
CA MET A 1 1.74 -5.53 -26.56
C MET A 1 0.93 -5.57 -25.30
N SER A 2 1.55 -5.58 -24.15
CA SER A 2 0.86 -5.55 -22.87
C SER A 2 1.56 -4.56 -21.94
N ALA A 3 0.78 -3.94 -21.08
CA ALA A 3 1.28 -3.10 -19.99
C ALA A 3 0.73 -3.65 -18.68
N ASP A 4 1.60 -3.81 -17.70
CA ASP A 4 1.24 -4.28 -16.36
C ASP A 4 1.84 -3.33 -15.33
N LEU A 5 1.02 -2.94 -14.37
CA LEU A 5 1.44 -2.08 -13.27
C LEU A 5 1.69 -2.97 -12.05
N ARG A 6 2.96 -3.21 -11.72
CA ARG A 6 3.36 -3.94 -10.53
C ARG A 6 4.23 -3.06 -9.64
N ASP A 7 3.88 -3.01 -8.38
CA ASP A 7 4.64 -2.29 -7.34
C ASP A 7 4.90 -0.80 -7.66
N GLY A 8 3.95 -0.16 -8.39
CA GLY A 8 4.10 1.22 -8.82
C GLY A 8 5.03 1.42 -10.03
N VAL A 9 5.55 0.33 -10.60
CA VAL A 9 6.35 0.35 -11.82
C VAL A 9 5.49 -0.10 -12.99
N LEU A 10 5.34 0.76 -13.99
CA LEU A 10 4.69 0.41 -15.25
C LEU A 10 5.69 -0.37 -16.11
N ARG A 11 5.42 -1.65 -16.31
CA ARG A 11 6.16 -2.50 -17.26
C ARG A 11 5.39 -2.52 -18.58
N VAL A 12 6.03 -2.02 -19.63
CA VAL A 12 5.50 -2.07 -20.98
C VAL A 12 6.30 -3.10 -21.77
N LEU A 13 5.65 -4.15 -22.24
CA LEU A 13 6.26 -5.17 -23.09
C LEU A 13 6.08 -4.75 -24.54
N ILE A 14 7.19 -4.40 -25.18
CA ILE A 14 7.26 -3.93 -26.56
C ILE A 14 7.97 -4.97 -27.40
N PRO A 15 7.47 -5.30 -28.61
CA PRO A 15 8.17 -6.18 -29.54
C PRO A 15 9.54 -5.60 -29.94
N GLY A 16 10.59 -6.45 -29.95
CA GLY A 16 11.95 -6.03 -30.16
C GLY A 16 12.31 -5.49 -31.56
N HIS A 17 11.32 -5.43 -32.47
CA HIS A 17 11.49 -4.89 -33.83
C HIS A 17 11.06 -3.40 -33.94
N PHE A 18 10.65 -2.77 -32.85
CA PHE A 18 10.28 -1.36 -32.87
C PHE A 18 11.51 -0.46 -32.91
N SER A 19 11.41 0.60 -33.71
CA SER A 19 12.39 1.68 -33.69
C SER A 19 12.29 2.48 -32.38
N PRO A 20 13.36 3.18 -31.96
CA PRO A 20 13.33 4.01 -30.74
C PRO A 20 12.25 5.11 -30.73
N ARG A 21 11.76 5.50 -31.90
CA ARG A 21 10.68 6.49 -32.05
C ARG A 21 9.32 5.85 -31.82
N GLU A 22 9.11 4.68 -32.36
CA GLU A 22 7.88 3.89 -32.14
C GLU A 22 7.78 3.44 -30.69
N GLU A 23 8.90 3.02 -30.10
CA GLU A 23 8.98 2.65 -28.69
C GLU A 23 8.49 3.79 -27.79
N ARG A 24 9.04 5.01 -27.97
CA ARG A 24 8.62 6.18 -27.19
C ARG A 24 7.13 6.49 -27.38
N HIS A 25 6.67 6.52 -28.61
CA HIS A 25 5.26 6.77 -28.92
C HIS A 25 4.32 5.78 -28.22
N TRP A 26 4.69 4.49 -28.21
CA TRP A 26 3.88 3.47 -27.56
C TRP A 26 3.97 3.51 -26.03
N VAL A 27 5.13 3.83 -25.47
CA VAL A 27 5.29 4.05 -24.03
C VAL A 27 4.41 5.20 -23.57
N ASP A 28 4.47 6.35 -24.23
CA ASP A 28 3.66 7.53 -23.90
C ASP A 28 2.17 7.20 -23.94
N ARG A 29 1.72 6.52 -24.99
CA ARG A 29 0.33 6.12 -25.16
C ARG A 29 -0.14 5.10 -24.10
N MET A 30 0.74 4.19 -23.67
CA MET A 30 0.43 3.26 -22.59
C MET A 30 0.41 3.94 -21.23
N VAL A 31 1.30 4.90 -20.99
CA VAL A 31 1.31 5.74 -19.79
C VAL A 31 -0.02 6.51 -19.70
N GLU A 32 -0.44 7.19 -20.76
CA GLU A 32 -1.73 7.90 -20.82
C GLU A 32 -2.92 6.97 -20.56
N LYS A 33 -2.94 5.80 -21.21
CA LYS A 33 -4.00 4.81 -21.05
C LYS A 33 -4.06 4.26 -19.62
N MET A 34 -2.92 4.05 -19.00
CA MET A 34 -2.84 3.58 -17.62
C MET A 34 -3.19 4.70 -16.64
N ALA A 35 -2.78 5.93 -16.89
CA ALA A 35 -3.20 7.09 -16.10
C ALA A 35 -4.72 7.31 -16.15
N ALA A 36 -5.34 7.10 -17.31
CA ALA A 36 -6.80 7.16 -17.44
C ALA A 36 -7.53 5.98 -16.76
N LYS A 37 -6.92 4.78 -16.77
CA LYS A 37 -7.49 3.57 -16.16
C LYS A 37 -7.30 3.54 -14.64
N TYR A 38 -6.22 4.12 -14.17
CA TYR A 38 -5.89 4.27 -12.75
C TYR A 38 -5.66 5.76 -12.49
N PRO A 39 -6.74 6.56 -12.48
CA PRO A 39 -6.61 7.95 -12.09
C PRO A 39 -5.88 7.95 -10.74
N SER A 40 -4.80 8.68 -10.66
CA SER A 40 -4.22 9.01 -9.37
C SER A 40 -5.31 9.84 -8.70
N ASP A 41 -6.06 9.20 -7.78
CA ASP A 41 -6.95 9.97 -6.94
C ASP A 41 -6.12 11.12 -6.37
N PRO A 42 -6.59 12.35 -6.44
CA PRO A 42 -5.86 13.47 -5.86
C PRO A 42 -5.55 13.07 -4.43
N ILE A 43 -4.27 13.13 -4.05
CA ILE A 43 -3.86 12.95 -2.66
C ILE A 43 -4.73 13.94 -1.90
N PRO A 44 -5.58 13.52 -0.95
CA PRO A 44 -6.37 14.47 -0.19
C PRO A 44 -5.38 15.49 0.38
N GLU A 45 -5.52 16.76 0.00
CA GLU A 45 -4.63 17.86 0.43
C GLU A 45 -4.64 18.00 1.96
N ASP A 46 -5.63 17.41 2.62
CA ASP A 46 -5.86 17.45 4.07
C ASP A 46 -5.03 16.44 4.89
N LEU A 47 -4.25 15.56 4.26
CA LEU A 47 -3.36 14.68 5.01
C LEU A 47 -1.98 15.32 5.10
N PRO A 48 -1.58 15.80 6.30
CA PRO A 48 -0.33 16.51 6.44
C PRO A 48 0.85 15.57 6.16
N LEU A 49 1.37 15.64 4.94
CA LEU A 49 2.63 14.98 4.52
C LEU A 49 3.78 15.25 5.53
N PRO A 50 3.89 16.43 6.17
CA PRO A 50 4.84 16.67 7.23
C PRO A 50 4.70 15.71 8.40
N ALA A 51 3.48 15.41 8.84
CA ALA A 51 3.23 14.54 10.00
C ALA A 51 3.68 13.08 9.76
N LEU A 52 3.46 12.53 8.55
CA LEU A 52 3.96 11.19 8.22
C LEU A 52 5.48 11.12 8.18
N ARG A 53 6.14 12.14 7.64
CA ARG A 53 7.62 12.20 7.62
C ARG A 53 8.20 12.33 9.02
N GLU A 54 7.59 13.16 9.85
CA GLU A 54 8.01 13.31 11.25
C GLU A 54 7.80 12.01 12.04
N ARG A 55 6.65 11.35 11.84
CA ARG A 55 6.36 10.04 12.42
C ARG A 55 7.39 9.00 12.00
N ALA A 56 7.69 8.88 10.71
CA ALA A 56 8.71 7.97 10.20
C ALA A 56 10.10 8.27 10.78
N ALA A 57 10.50 9.54 10.83
CA ALA A 57 11.78 9.95 11.43
C ALA A 57 11.84 9.64 12.93
N GLY A 58 10.72 9.81 13.64
CA GLY A 58 10.61 9.43 15.07
C GLY A 58 10.77 7.93 15.28
N LEU A 59 10.10 7.12 14.46
CA LEU A 59 10.19 5.66 14.48
C LEU A 59 11.61 5.19 14.13
N ALA A 60 12.26 5.80 13.13
CA ALA A 60 13.63 5.50 12.76
C ALA A 60 14.59 5.69 13.96
N ARG A 61 14.52 6.85 14.60
CA ARG A 61 15.36 7.16 15.78
C ARG A 61 15.13 6.17 16.91
N ARG A 62 13.90 5.74 17.11
CA ARG A 62 13.54 4.88 18.24
C ARG A 62 13.86 3.41 18.05
N TYR A 63 13.72 2.89 16.82
CA TYR A 63 13.74 1.46 16.55
C TYR A 63 14.73 1.01 15.48
N LEU A 64 15.27 1.91 14.66
CA LEU A 64 16.16 1.60 13.54
C LEU A 64 17.47 2.39 13.58
N ASP A 65 17.89 2.85 14.76
CA ASP A 65 19.12 3.65 14.97
C ASP A 65 19.23 4.84 14.00
N GLY A 66 18.10 5.48 13.68
CA GLY A 66 18.02 6.59 12.75
C GLY A 66 18.12 6.19 11.27
N SER A 67 18.23 4.90 10.96
CA SER A 67 18.34 4.40 9.58
C SER A 67 16.98 4.23 8.91
N GLY A 68 16.98 4.03 7.59
CA GLY A 68 15.78 3.71 6.84
C GLY A 68 14.78 4.86 6.66
N VAL A 69 15.13 6.11 7.00
CA VAL A 69 14.23 7.26 6.81
C VAL A 69 13.92 7.45 5.32
N PRO A 70 12.64 7.43 4.91
CA PRO A 70 12.29 7.60 3.50
C PRO A 70 12.48 9.05 3.03
N SER A 71 12.80 9.22 1.74
CA SER A 71 12.80 10.53 1.07
C SER A 71 11.38 11.08 0.94
N ALA A 72 10.42 10.19 0.68
CA ALA A 72 9.00 10.51 0.64
C ALA A 72 8.16 9.37 1.23
N ILE A 73 7.11 9.72 1.96
CA ILE A 73 6.09 8.79 2.46
C ILE A 73 4.73 9.42 2.24
N MET A 74 3.80 8.63 1.68
CA MET A 74 2.50 9.13 1.26
C MET A 74 1.40 8.09 1.37
N TRP A 75 0.17 8.56 1.54
CA TRP A 75 -1.02 7.72 1.40
C TRP A 75 -1.37 7.52 -0.07
N VAL A 76 -1.86 6.33 -0.42
CA VAL A 76 -2.33 6.00 -1.76
C VAL A 76 -3.63 5.20 -1.69
N THR A 77 -4.51 5.40 -2.67
CA THR A 77 -5.81 4.72 -2.76
C THR A 77 -5.76 3.47 -3.64
N ASN A 78 -4.75 3.35 -4.48
CA ASN A 78 -4.63 2.30 -5.49
C ASN A 78 -3.98 0.98 -4.99
N GLN A 79 -3.71 0.86 -3.68
CA GLN A 79 -3.24 -0.38 -3.06
C GLN A 79 -4.39 -1.11 -2.38
N THR A 80 -4.96 -2.08 -3.06
CA THR A 80 -6.11 -2.87 -2.56
C THR A 80 -5.71 -4.21 -1.95
N THR A 81 -4.54 -4.75 -2.33
CA THR A 81 -4.07 -6.08 -1.89
C THR A 81 -2.95 -6.02 -0.86
N ARG A 82 -2.26 -4.89 -0.75
CA ARG A 82 -1.14 -4.66 0.18
C ARG A 82 -1.47 -3.51 1.12
N TRP A 83 -0.92 -3.53 2.32
CA TRP A 83 -1.05 -2.46 3.28
C TRP A 83 -0.08 -1.30 2.99
N ALA A 84 1.08 -1.60 2.43
CA ALA A 84 2.06 -0.61 2.02
C ALA A 84 3.04 -1.18 0.98
N SER A 85 3.93 -0.34 0.47
CA SER A 85 5.08 -0.76 -0.35
C SER A 85 6.23 0.22 -0.22
N ALA A 86 7.45 -0.31 -0.20
CA ALA A 86 8.68 0.47 -0.29
C ALA A 86 9.29 0.36 -1.69
N THR A 87 9.87 1.45 -2.17
CA THR A 87 10.71 1.47 -3.37
C THR A 87 12.13 1.88 -2.96
N PRO A 88 13.04 0.93 -2.70
CA PRO A 88 14.38 1.22 -2.20
C PRO A 88 15.18 2.16 -3.11
N ALA A 89 15.10 2.00 -4.43
CA ALA A 89 15.81 2.82 -5.41
C ALA A 89 15.52 4.32 -5.28
N HIS A 90 14.30 4.68 -4.88
CA HIS A 90 13.86 6.07 -4.70
C HIS A 90 13.68 6.44 -3.23
N ARG A 91 13.88 5.50 -2.32
CA ARG A 91 13.64 5.65 -0.89
C ARG A 91 12.24 6.18 -0.58
N THR A 92 11.22 5.68 -1.29
CA THR A 92 9.83 6.11 -1.13
C THR A 92 8.99 5.00 -0.51
N ILE A 93 8.02 5.40 0.32
CA ILE A 93 7.04 4.51 0.96
C ILE A 93 5.65 4.98 0.58
N ARG A 94 4.81 4.02 0.18
CA ARG A 94 3.39 4.25 -0.15
C ARG A 94 2.53 3.43 0.81
N LEU A 95 1.69 4.10 1.56
CA LEU A 95 0.79 3.50 2.54
C LEU A 95 -0.62 3.42 1.94
N SER A 96 -1.28 2.28 2.06
CA SER A 96 -2.67 2.15 1.65
C SER A 96 -3.58 3.01 2.55
N HIS A 97 -4.51 3.75 1.96
CA HIS A 97 -5.55 4.49 2.69
C HIS A 97 -6.35 3.59 3.65
N ARG A 98 -6.39 2.29 3.42
CA ARG A 98 -7.06 1.31 4.30
C ARG A 98 -6.44 1.21 5.70
N LEU A 99 -5.24 1.71 5.89
CA LEU A 99 -4.61 1.84 7.21
C LEU A 99 -5.14 3.02 8.01
N GLN A 100 -5.83 3.96 7.36
CA GLN A 100 -6.42 5.11 8.04
C GLN A 100 -7.56 4.63 8.96
N GLY A 101 -7.58 5.14 10.17
CA GLY A 101 -8.51 4.69 11.21
C GLY A 101 -8.10 3.39 11.93
N MET A 102 -7.02 2.71 11.51
CA MET A 102 -6.44 1.64 12.31
C MET A 102 -5.67 2.20 13.52
N PRO A 103 -5.49 1.39 14.58
CA PRO A 103 -4.70 1.80 15.73
C PRO A 103 -3.30 2.27 15.34
N ASP A 104 -2.81 3.33 15.98
CA ASP A 104 -1.50 3.92 15.68
C ASP A 104 -0.35 2.91 15.68
N TRP A 105 -0.38 1.96 16.61
CA TRP A 105 0.65 0.92 16.70
C TRP A 105 0.66 -0.05 15.51
N VAL A 106 -0.47 -0.20 14.80
CA VAL A 106 -0.52 -0.98 13.54
C VAL A 106 0.13 -0.18 12.42
N VAL A 107 -0.22 1.10 12.31
CA VAL A 107 0.35 2.00 11.30
C VAL A 107 1.85 2.16 11.52
N ASP A 108 2.32 2.30 12.77
CA ASP A 108 3.73 2.35 13.12
C ASP A 108 4.49 1.09 12.68
N TYR A 109 3.90 -0.08 12.93
CA TYR A 109 4.49 -1.35 12.48
C TYR A 109 4.64 -1.39 10.95
N VAL A 110 3.60 -0.99 10.20
CA VAL A 110 3.67 -0.99 8.73
C VAL A 110 4.72 -0.02 8.23
N ILE A 111 4.81 1.18 8.81
CA ILE A 111 5.85 2.16 8.46
C ILE A 111 7.25 1.57 8.74
N LEU A 112 7.46 0.97 9.91
CA LEU A 112 8.74 0.34 10.27
C LEU A 112 9.09 -0.82 9.34
N HIS A 113 8.11 -1.62 8.95
CA HIS A 113 8.28 -2.72 8.00
C HIS A 113 8.80 -2.22 6.64
N GLU A 114 8.16 -1.18 6.10
CA GLU A 114 8.58 -0.59 4.82
C GLU A 114 9.93 0.15 4.93
N MET A 115 10.20 0.77 6.08
CA MET A 115 11.51 1.38 6.35
C MET A 115 12.61 0.33 6.46
N ALA A 116 12.32 -0.83 7.04
CA ALA A 116 13.26 -1.95 7.07
C ALA A 116 13.60 -2.44 5.67
N HIS A 117 12.65 -2.42 4.71
CA HIS A 117 12.91 -2.72 3.30
C HIS A 117 13.80 -1.70 2.59
N LEU A 118 13.91 -0.48 3.09
CA LEU A 118 14.87 0.50 2.58
C LEU A 118 16.32 0.19 3.02
N ILE A 119 16.50 -0.70 4.01
CA ILE A 119 17.79 -1.14 4.55
C ILE A 119 18.11 -2.54 4.05
N GLU A 120 17.16 -3.47 4.19
CA GLU A 120 17.26 -4.88 3.83
C GLU A 120 16.07 -5.26 2.93
N PRO A 121 16.27 -5.40 1.63
CA PRO A 121 15.18 -5.62 0.68
C PRO A 121 14.46 -6.96 0.85
N SER A 122 15.12 -7.98 1.39
CA SER A 122 14.57 -9.32 1.59
C SER A 122 14.13 -9.54 3.04
N HIS A 123 13.14 -10.42 3.25
CA HIS A 123 12.73 -10.84 4.60
C HIS A 123 13.72 -11.82 5.23
N SER A 124 15.00 -11.47 5.19
CA SER A 124 16.10 -12.24 5.78
C SER A 124 16.09 -12.19 7.32
N ALA A 125 16.96 -12.96 7.96
CA ALA A 125 17.16 -12.85 9.40
C ALA A 125 17.62 -11.44 9.82
N ALA A 126 18.33 -10.72 8.95
CA ALA A 126 18.74 -9.33 9.20
C ALA A 126 17.53 -8.40 9.21
N PHE A 127 16.59 -8.56 8.28
CA PHE A 127 15.33 -7.82 8.24
C PHE A 127 14.53 -7.99 9.54
N TRP A 128 14.33 -9.22 9.98
CA TRP A 128 13.56 -9.49 11.20
C TRP A 128 14.23 -8.96 12.46
N ARG A 129 15.56 -8.92 12.50
CA ARG A 129 16.30 -8.27 13.60
C ARG A 129 16.02 -6.77 13.69
N LEU A 130 15.89 -6.07 12.56
CA LEU A 130 15.50 -4.65 12.54
C LEU A 130 14.14 -4.43 13.20
N LEU A 131 13.17 -5.31 12.93
CA LEU A 131 11.82 -5.20 13.48
C LEU A 131 11.69 -5.75 14.92
N ALA A 132 12.66 -6.52 15.40
CA ALA A 132 12.64 -7.08 16.76
C ALA A 132 12.63 -6.02 17.86
N ALA A 133 13.15 -4.82 17.58
CA ALA A 133 13.11 -3.70 18.51
C ALA A 133 11.70 -3.15 18.74
N TYR A 134 10.77 -3.38 17.82
CA TYR A 134 9.39 -2.90 17.94
C TYR A 134 8.54 -3.89 18.76
N PRO A 135 8.05 -3.52 19.95
CA PRO A 135 7.48 -4.49 20.91
C PRO A 135 6.12 -5.06 20.47
N ARG A 136 5.45 -4.44 19.48
CA ARG A 136 4.13 -4.85 19.00
C ARG A 136 4.15 -5.54 17.63
N THR A 137 5.31 -5.99 17.16
CA THR A 137 5.48 -6.63 15.85
C THR A 137 4.48 -7.78 15.64
N GLU A 138 4.45 -8.76 16.54
CA GLU A 138 3.58 -9.93 16.39
C GLU A 138 2.08 -9.59 16.55
N THR A 139 1.75 -8.67 17.44
CA THR A 139 0.36 -8.19 17.60
C THR A 139 -0.12 -7.46 16.36
N ALA A 140 0.72 -6.62 15.75
CA ALA A 140 0.38 -5.89 14.54
C ALA A 140 0.22 -6.83 13.33
N LYS A 141 1.07 -7.82 13.20
CA LYS A 141 0.93 -8.87 12.17
C LYS A 141 -0.41 -9.59 12.30
N ALA A 142 -0.73 -10.08 13.51
CA ALA A 142 -2.00 -10.77 13.76
C ALA A 142 -3.22 -9.88 13.46
N PHE A 143 -3.16 -8.59 13.82
CA PHE A 143 -4.21 -7.62 13.49
C PHE A 143 -4.40 -7.46 11.99
N LEU A 144 -3.31 -7.28 11.24
CA LEU A 144 -3.35 -7.10 9.78
C LEU A 144 -3.82 -8.36 9.06
N ASP A 145 -3.45 -9.54 9.55
CA ASP A 145 -3.93 -10.82 9.03
C ASP A 145 -5.44 -10.97 9.23
N GLY A 146 -5.94 -10.63 10.42
CA GLY A 146 -7.38 -10.58 10.71
C GLY A 146 -8.14 -9.59 9.83
N ALA A 147 -7.62 -8.37 9.68
CA ALA A 147 -8.19 -7.34 8.82
C ALA A 147 -8.20 -7.77 7.34
N SER A 148 -7.14 -8.43 6.89
CA SER A 148 -7.05 -8.97 5.53
C SER A 148 -8.04 -10.12 5.31
N PHE A 149 -8.22 -10.99 6.29
CA PHE A 149 -9.22 -12.07 6.25
C PHE A 149 -10.65 -11.49 6.17
N ALA A 150 -10.98 -10.56 7.03
CA ALA A 150 -12.29 -9.90 7.05
C ALA A 150 -12.61 -9.22 5.72
N SER A 151 -11.65 -8.45 5.18
CA SER A 151 -11.82 -7.77 3.88
C SER A 151 -12.07 -8.75 2.73
N ARG A 152 -11.34 -9.86 2.67
CA ARG A 152 -11.53 -10.88 1.61
C ARG A 152 -12.89 -11.56 1.72
N ARG A 153 -13.36 -11.82 2.92
CA ARG A 153 -14.66 -12.43 3.16
C ARG A 153 -15.79 -11.48 2.78
N TRP A 154 -15.72 -10.22 3.23
CA TRP A 154 -16.70 -9.19 2.91
C TRP A 154 -16.82 -8.90 1.41
N SER A 155 -15.70 -8.93 0.69
CA SER A 155 -15.70 -8.76 -0.78
C SER A 155 -16.28 -9.96 -1.53
N ARG A 156 -16.32 -11.15 -0.92
CA ARG A 156 -16.95 -12.36 -1.49
C ARG A 156 -18.45 -12.41 -1.21
N ASP A 157 -18.86 -11.96 -0.03
CA ASP A 157 -20.26 -11.99 0.44
C ASP A 157 -21.00 -10.66 0.12
N GLY A 158 -20.39 -9.77 -0.66
CA GLY A 158 -20.84 -8.41 -0.96
C GLY A 158 -22.08 -8.31 -1.84
N GLN A 159 -23.14 -9.01 -1.43
CA GLN A 159 -24.52 -8.67 -1.75
C GLN A 159 -25.20 -8.48 -0.39
N PRO A 160 -25.83 -7.31 -0.09
CA PRO A 160 -26.66 -7.20 1.10
C PRO A 160 -27.72 -8.30 1.00
N ALA A 161 -27.83 -9.10 2.05
CA ALA A 161 -28.91 -10.07 2.17
C ALA A 161 -30.20 -9.32 1.86
N ALA A 162 -30.88 -9.72 0.78
CA ALA A 162 -32.18 -9.20 0.45
C ALA A 162 -33.05 -9.31 1.71
N GLN A 163 -33.66 -8.21 2.09
CA GLN A 163 -34.65 -8.16 3.16
C GLN A 163 -35.56 -9.35 3.01
N GLY A 164 -35.60 -10.20 4.01
CA GLY A 164 -36.56 -11.30 4.08
C GLY A 164 -37.97 -10.74 3.92
N PRO A 165 -38.93 -11.55 3.43
CA PRO A 165 -40.28 -11.10 3.22
C PRO A 165 -40.85 -10.59 4.54
N GLU A 166 -41.37 -9.35 4.53
CA GLU A 166 -42.16 -8.81 5.60
C GLU A 166 -43.31 -9.77 5.89
N ASP A 167 -43.41 -10.28 7.11
CA ASP A 167 -44.59 -10.99 7.58
C ASP A 167 -45.80 -10.07 7.46
N PRO A 168 -46.89 -10.52 6.78
CA PRO A 168 -48.12 -9.72 6.75
C PRO A 168 -48.71 -9.64 8.15
N ALA A 169 -48.99 -8.41 8.59
CA ALA A 169 -49.67 -8.14 9.83
C ALA A 169 -50.98 -8.90 9.92
N PRO A 170 -51.40 -9.44 11.09
CA PRO A 170 -52.69 -10.05 11.26
C PRO A 170 -53.81 -9.03 11.06
N ALA A 171 -54.74 -9.40 10.21
CA ALA A 171 -55.97 -8.63 9.98
C ALA A 171 -56.88 -8.63 11.21
N PRO A 172 -57.75 -7.62 11.36
CA PRO A 172 -58.60 -7.37 12.56
C PRO A 172 -59.67 -8.43 12.78
#